data_ee9c826b3afbd37ee40854f8988e9f72
#
_entry.id   ee9c826b3afbd37ee40854f8988e9f72
#
_cell.length_a   1.000
_cell.length_b   1.000
_cell.length_c   1.000
_cell.angle_alpha   90.00
_cell.angle_beta   90.00
_cell.angle_gamma   90.00
#
_symmetry.space_group_name_H-M   'P 1'
#
loop_
_entity.id
_entity.type
_entity.pdbx_description
1 polymer ?
#
loop_
_entity_poly.entity_id
_entity_poly.type
_entity_poly.pdbx_seq_one_letter_code
_entity_poly.pdbx_strand_id
1 'polypeptide(L)'
;MVDSLKWAHMPSVRDDVKPLTIVHLFPELLNLYGDGGNVIALTRRLQWRGLPVEVREIGMGDAMDFSQADIVFIGGGADREQMIVKDAMVARKSELSAYVADGGVLLAVCGGYQFLGHSYAMDDVVVEGLG
;
A
#
# COMPACT_ATOMS: atom_id res chain seq x y z
N MET A 1 12.74 22.21 -28.69
CA MET A 1 11.35 22.39 -28.29
C MET A 1 10.79 21.02 -27.98
N VAL A 2 10.78 20.65 -26.71
CA VAL A 2 10.22 19.36 -26.26
C VAL A 2 8.71 19.48 -26.40
N ASP A 3 8.11 18.55 -27.11
CA ASP A 3 6.69 18.50 -27.43
C ASP A 3 5.86 18.40 -26.13
N SER A 4 5.58 19.55 -25.52
CA SER A 4 4.85 19.71 -24.27
C SER A 4 3.35 19.36 -24.37
N LEU A 5 2.91 18.88 -25.55
CA LEU A 5 1.49 18.69 -25.86
C LEU A 5 0.99 17.25 -25.73
N LYS A 6 1.85 16.27 -25.52
CA LYS A 6 1.40 14.88 -25.39
C LYS A 6 0.85 14.49 -24.03
N TRP A 7 1.02 15.33 -23.02
CA TRP A 7 0.51 15.10 -21.67
C TRP A 7 -0.88 15.72 -21.41
N ALA A 8 -1.37 16.50 -22.37
CA ALA A 8 -2.61 17.28 -22.23
C ALA A 8 -3.89 16.48 -22.51
N HIS A 9 -3.81 15.25 -22.96
CA HIS A 9 -4.99 14.44 -23.23
C HIS A 9 -5.08 13.29 -22.24
N MET A 10 -5.45 13.62 -21.00
CA MET A 10 -5.96 12.58 -20.10
C MET A 10 -7.34 12.15 -20.66
N PRO A 11 -7.57 10.85 -20.86
CA PRO A 11 -8.88 10.37 -21.24
C PRO A 11 -9.90 10.79 -20.17
N SER A 12 -11.13 11.06 -20.57
CA SER A 12 -12.21 11.29 -19.62
C SER A 12 -12.34 10.09 -18.69
N VAL A 13 -12.54 10.36 -17.41
CA VAL A 13 -12.78 9.31 -16.41
C VAL A 13 -14.06 8.58 -16.81
N ARG A 14 -14.03 7.27 -16.75
CA ARG A 14 -15.17 6.42 -17.07
C ARG A 14 -16.14 6.38 -15.89
N ASP A 15 -17.28 6.99 -16.04
CA ASP A 15 -18.34 7.04 -15.01
C ASP A 15 -19.12 5.71 -14.90
N ASP A 16 -18.97 4.81 -15.87
CA ASP A 16 -19.61 3.50 -15.92
C ASP A 16 -18.83 2.41 -15.15
N VAL A 17 -17.67 2.74 -14.60
CA VAL A 17 -16.78 1.81 -13.90
C VAL A 17 -16.68 2.19 -12.42
N LYS A 18 -16.83 1.19 -11.54
CA LYS A 18 -16.58 1.39 -10.10
C LYS A 18 -15.13 1.84 -9.89
N PRO A 19 -14.86 2.84 -9.04
CA PRO A 19 -13.50 3.22 -8.69
C PRO A 19 -12.70 2.04 -8.12
N LEU A 20 -11.46 1.92 -8.57
CA LEU A 20 -10.48 1.02 -7.95
C LEU A 20 -9.98 1.66 -6.66
N THR A 21 -10.01 0.91 -5.57
CA THR A 21 -9.59 1.38 -4.25
C THR A 21 -8.19 0.87 -3.93
N ILE A 22 -7.25 1.78 -3.74
CA ILE A 22 -5.91 1.51 -3.23
C ILE A 22 -5.89 1.84 -1.74
N VAL A 23 -5.61 0.85 -0.90
CA VAL A 23 -5.41 1.07 0.54
C VAL A 23 -3.92 1.20 0.81
N HIS A 24 -3.50 2.34 1.36
CA HIS A 24 -2.11 2.61 1.76
C HIS A 24 -2.00 2.46 3.28
N LEU A 25 -1.25 1.44 3.73
CA LEU A 25 -1.07 1.17 5.15
C LEU A 25 0.05 2.01 5.75
N PHE A 26 -0.24 2.68 6.85
CA PHE A 26 0.71 3.44 7.68
C PHE A 26 1.60 4.42 6.90
N PRO A 27 1.02 5.28 6.03
CA PRO A 27 1.82 6.19 5.22
C PRO A 27 2.66 7.18 6.04
N GLU A 28 2.24 7.48 7.25
CA GLU A 28 2.96 8.36 8.18
C GLU A 28 4.23 7.74 8.76
N LEU A 29 4.34 6.41 8.79
CA LEU A 29 5.46 5.67 9.36
C LEU A 29 6.26 4.88 8.31
N LEU A 30 5.60 4.32 7.30
CA LEU A 30 6.20 3.48 6.29
C LEU A 30 6.33 4.22 4.95
N ASN A 31 7.10 5.29 4.92
CA ASN A 31 7.34 6.13 3.74
C ASN A 31 8.77 6.68 3.68
N LEU A 32 9.74 5.95 4.24
CA LEU A 32 11.12 6.43 4.41
C LEU A 32 11.80 6.76 3.09
N TYR A 33 11.58 5.96 2.05
CA TYR A 33 12.21 6.11 0.74
C TYR A 33 11.29 6.70 -0.32
N GLY A 34 10.28 7.45 0.09
CA GLY A 34 9.28 7.98 -0.83
C GLY A 34 8.32 6.90 -1.35
N ASP A 35 8.02 5.91 -0.53
CA ASP A 35 7.14 4.78 -0.90
C ASP A 35 5.74 5.25 -1.32
N GLY A 36 5.28 6.38 -0.84
CA GLY A 36 4.09 7.07 -1.35
C GLY A 36 4.14 7.34 -2.85
N GLY A 37 5.33 7.45 -3.44
CA GLY A 37 5.54 7.53 -4.88
C GLY A 37 4.99 6.33 -5.64
N ASN A 38 5.01 5.13 -5.05
CA ASN A 38 4.40 3.94 -5.63
C ASN A 38 2.88 4.10 -5.76
N VAL A 39 2.24 4.61 -4.71
CA VAL A 39 0.79 4.87 -4.70
C VAL A 39 0.44 5.95 -5.72
N ILE A 40 1.24 7.03 -5.81
CA ILE A 40 1.07 8.07 -6.81
C ILE A 40 1.21 7.50 -8.23
N ALA A 41 2.22 6.68 -8.47
CA ALA A 41 2.45 6.07 -9.78
C ALA A 41 1.28 5.17 -10.19
N LEU A 42 0.80 4.30 -9.29
CA LEU A 42 -0.36 3.44 -9.53
C LEU A 42 -1.60 4.29 -9.85
N THR A 43 -1.87 5.30 -9.02
CA THR A 43 -2.99 6.22 -9.19
C THR A 43 -2.95 6.91 -10.56
N ARG A 44 -1.81 7.49 -10.92
CA ARG A 44 -1.64 8.19 -12.21
C ARG A 44 -1.78 7.25 -13.40
N ARG A 45 -1.23 6.05 -13.31
CA ARG A 45 -1.34 5.05 -14.39
C ARG A 45 -2.79 4.58 -14.61
N LEU A 46 -3.58 4.48 -13.56
CA LEU A 46 -5.01 4.19 -13.65
C LEU A 46 -5.78 5.37 -14.29
N GLN A 47 -5.52 6.59 -13.81
CA GLN A 47 -6.13 7.81 -14.35
C GLN A 47 -5.81 8.00 -15.84
N TRP A 48 -4.57 7.73 -16.27
CA TRP A 48 -4.19 7.79 -17.70
C TRP A 48 -4.92 6.77 -18.58
N ARG A 49 -5.53 5.76 -17.98
CA ARG A 49 -6.39 4.77 -18.66
C ARG A 49 -7.87 5.11 -18.57
N GLY A 50 -8.21 6.27 -18.03
CA GLY A 50 -9.60 6.67 -17.80
C GLY A 50 -10.29 5.87 -16.70
N LEU A 51 -9.56 5.16 -15.84
CA LEU A 51 -10.12 4.40 -14.75
C LEU A 51 -10.22 5.28 -13.49
N PRO A 52 -11.38 5.36 -12.86
CA PRO A 52 -11.52 6.06 -11.59
C PRO A 52 -10.76 5.31 -10.49
N VAL A 53 -10.13 6.05 -9.59
CA VAL A 53 -9.31 5.48 -8.51
C VAL A 53 -9.51 6.29 -7.24
N GLU A 54 -9.60 5.58 -6.13
CA GLU A 54 -9.68 6.13 -4.78
C GLU A 54 -8.49 5.61 -3.96
N VAL A 55 -7.84 6.50 -3.22
CA VAL A 55 -6.78 6.12 -2.27
C VAL A 55 -7.32 6.31 -0.86
N ARG A 56 -7.26 5.24 -0.07
CA ARG A 56 -7.59 5.25 1.36
C ARG A 56 -6.34 5.01 2.16
N GLU A 57 -6.07 5.87 3.12
CA GLU A 57 -4.97 5.71 4.05
C GLU A 57 -5.49 5.06 5.33
N ILE A 58 -4.74 4.11 5.87
CA ILE A 58 -4.99 3.47 7.16
C ILE A 58 -3.79 3.74 8.05
N GLY A 59 -3.99 4.58 9.06
CA GLY A 59 -3.00 4.92 10.08
C GLY A 59 -3.07 4.01 11.31
N MET A 60 -2.25 4.31 12.32
CA MET A 60 -2.07 3.47 13.51
C MET A 60 -3.33 3.26 14.36
N GLY A 61 -4.26 4.19 14.37
CA GLY A 61 -5.49 4.10 15.17
C GLY A 61 -6.71 3.62 14.39
N ASP A 62 -6.56 3.40 13.10
CA ASP A 62 -7.68 3.13 12.21
C ASP A 62 -8.05 1.64 12.19
N ALA A 63 -9.31 1.35 11.87
CA ALA A 63 -9.75 -0.01 11.59
C ALA A 63 -9.16 -0.49 10.25
N MET A 64 -8.62 -1.71 10.25
CA MET A 64 -8.11 -2.34 9.03
C MET A 64 -9.23 -3.12 8.33
N ASP A 65 -10.05 -2.39 7.58
CA ASP A 65 -11.08 -2.97 6.73
C ASP A 65 -10.59 -3.00 5.27
N PHE A 66 -10.36 -4.19 4.75
CA PHE A 66 -9.92 -4.45 3.39
C PHE A 66 -11.03 -4.88 2.44
N SER A 67 -12.28 -4.93 2.90
CA SER A 67 -13.42 -5.45 2.13
C SER A 67 -13.68 -4.74 0.82
N GLN A 68 -13.26 -3.48 0.71
CA GLN A 68 -13.39 -2.66 -0.49
C GLN A 68 -12.05 -2.38 -1.19
N ALA A 69 -10.96 -2.99 -0.72
CA ALA A 69 -9.64 -2.80 -1.31
C ALA A 69 -9.46 -3.66 -2.57
N ASP A 70 -9.06 -3.03 -3.66
CA ASP A 70 -8.58 -3.73 -4.86
C ASP A 70 -7.07 -3.97 -4.78
N ILE A 71 -6.33 -3.03 -4.17
CA ILE A 71 -4.89 -3.15 -3.90
C ILE A 71 -4.62 -2.66 -2.49
N VAL A 72 -3.86 -3.43 -1.71
CA VAL A 72 -3.28 -3.00 -0.44
C VAL A 72 -1.79 -2.76 -0.65
N PHE A 73 -1.30 -1.58 -0.27
CA PHE A 73 0.10 -1.20 -0.37
C PHE A 73 0.72 -1.01 1.01
N ILE A 74 1.89 -1.61 1.21
CA ILE A 74 2.73 -1.46 2.41
C ILE A 74 4.12 -1.02 1.99
N GLY A 75 4.55 0.16 2.42
CA GLY A 75 5.88 0.70 2.17
C GLY A 75 6.92 0.25 3.18
N GLY A 76 8.12 0.84 3.10
CA GLY A 76 9.21 0.63 4.04
C GLY A 76 9.37 1.77 5.03
N GLY A 77 9.94 1.47 6.19
CA GLY A 77 10.26 2.42 7.23
C GLY A 77 11.65 2.15 7.82
N ALA A 78 12.19 3.10 8.57
CA ALA A 78 13.34 2.85 9.40
C ALA A 78 13.00 1.85 10.52
N ASP A 79 14.02 1.28 11.14
CA ASP A 79 13.89 0.21 12.14
C ASP A 79 12.91 0.58 13.27
N ARG A 80 13.00 1.83 13.73
CA ARG A 80 12.11 2.35 14.77
C ARG A 80 10.64 2.35 14.33
N GLU A 81 10.35 2.85 13.14
CA GLU A 81 9.00 2.93 12.58
C GLU A 81 8.46 1.51 12.30
N GLN A 82 9.30 0.60 11.83
CA GLN A 82 8.94 -0.80 11.66
C GLN A 82 8.55 -1.45 12.99
N MET A 83 9.28 -1.19 14.08
CA MET A 83 8.95 -1.71 15.41
C MET A 83 7.62 -1.16 15.95
N ILE A 84 7.31 0.11 15.67
CA ILE A 84 6.02 0.71 16.06
C ILE A 84 4.86 0.03 15.32
N VAL A 85 5.02 -0.19 14.01
CA VAL A 85 3.97 -0.77 13.16
C VAL A 85 3.80 -2.28 13.40
N LYS A 86 4.87 -2.98 13.80
CA LYS A 86 4.89 -4.43 13.97
C LYS A 86 3.69 -4.95 14.76
N ASP A 87 3.45 -4.41 15.94
CA ASP A 87 2.40 -4.90 16.83
C ASP A 87 1.01 -4.69 16.21
N ALA A 88 0.81 -3.56 15.53
CA ALA A 88 -0.43 -3.29 14.80
C ALA A 88 -0.63 -4.26 13.63
N MET A 89 0.44 -4.62 12.91
CA MET A 89 0.39 -5.58 11.81
C MET A 89 0.11 -7.00 12.30
N VAL A 90 0.81 -7.45 13.35
CA VAL A 90 0.61 -8.79 13.94
C VAL A 90 -0.81 -8.94 14.49
N ALA A 91 -1.32 -7.91 15.16
CA ALA A 91 -2.70 -7.90 15.67
C ALA A 91 -3.77 -7.99 14.57
N ARG A 92 -3.43 -7.65 13.33
CA ARG A 92 -4.33 -7.65 12.15
C ARG A 92 -3.97 -8.71 11.11
N LYS A 93 -3.14 -9.67 11.48
CA LYS A 93 -2.72 -10.76 10.61
C LYS A 93 -3.92 -11.49 9.98
N SER A 94 -4.96 -11.77 10.76
CA SER A 94 -6.14 -12.49 10.28
C SER A 94 -6.87 -11.75 9.16
N GLU A 95 -7.03 -10.43 9.28
CA GLU A 95 -7.72 -9.61 8.29
C GLU A 95 -6.94 -9.55 6.98
N LEU A 96 -5.62 -9.36 7.07
CA LEU A 96 -4.75 -9.32 5.89
C LEU A 96 -4.65 -10.69 5.22
N SER A 97 -4.53 -11.77 6.00
CA SER A 97 -4.51 -13.14 5.49
C SER A 97 -5.82 -13.50 4.79
N ALA A 98 -6.96 -13.13 5.35
CA ALA A 98 -8.26 -13.35 4.73
C ALA A 98 -8.39 -12.58 3.41
N TYR A 99 -7.94 -11.33 3.36
CA TYR A 99 -7.93 -10.51 2.15
C TYR A 99 -7.11 -11.17 1.02
N VAL A 100 -5.90 -11.65 1.33
CA VAL A 100 -5.04 -12.32 0.34
C VAL A 100 -5.62 -13.67 -0.09
N ALA A 101 -6.17 -14.45 0.85
CA ALA A 101 -6.81 -15.74 0.57
C ALA A 101 -8.04 -15.61 -0.35
N ASP A 102 -8.76 -14.49 -0.25
CA ASP A 102 -9.90 -14.16 -1.12
C ASP A 102 -9.49 -13.56 -2.48
N GLY A 103 -8.21 -13.57 -2.80
CA GLY A 103 -7.65 -13.10 -4.08
C GLY A 103 -7.29 -11.62 -4.11
N GLY A 104 -7.21 -10.97 -2.95
CA GLY A 104 -6.77 -9.58 -2.84
C GLY A 104 -5.33 -9.38 -3.26
N VAL A 105 -5.03 -8.23 -3.86
CA VAL A 105 -3.69 -7.87 -4.33
C VAL A 105 -2.95 -7.10 -3.27
N LEU A 106 -1.82 -7.66 -2.81
CA LEU A 106 -0.93 -7.04 -1.82
C LEU A 106 0.40 -6.67 -2.48
N LEU A 107 0.75 -5.39 -2.45
CA LEU A 107 2.04 -4.88 -2.86
C LEU A 107 2.82 -4.41 -1.64
N ALA A 108 3.93 -5.08 -1.36
CA ALA A 108 4.79 -4.77 -0.23
C ALA A 108 6.21 -4.45 -0.69
N VAL A 109 6.80 -3.40 -0.14
CA VAL A 109 8.13 -2.91 -0.51
C VAL A 109 9.00 -2.78 0.72
N CYS A 110 10.28 -3.18 0.60
CA CYS A 110 11.30 -3.04 1.64
C CYS A 110 10.85 -3.65 3.00
N GLY A 111 10.74 -2.85 4.06
CA GLY A 111 10.26 -3.30 5.37
C GLY A 111 8.85 -3.89 5.34
N GLY A 112 7.97 -3.36 4.50
CA GLY A 112 6.65 -3.95 4.27
C GLY A 112 6.72 -5.39 3.75
N TYR A 113 7.67 -5.67 2.85
CA TYR A 113 7.91 -7.04 2.37
C TYR A 113 8.48 -7.95 3.47
N GLN A 114 9.38 -7.42 4.31
CA GLN A 114 9.95 -8.17 5.44
C GLN A 114 8.86 -8.61 6.42
N PHE A 115 7.85 -7.79 6.70
CA PHE A 115 6.72 -8.14 7.54
C PHE A 115 5.92 -9.35 7.05
N LEU A 116 5.92 -9.63 5.75
CA LEU A 116 5.17 -10.76 5.19
C LEU A 116 5.84 -12.11 5.46
N GLY A 117 7.14 -12.12 5.82
CA GLY A 117 7.85 -13.33 6.22
C GLY A 117 7.49 -13.80 7.63
N HIS A 118 8.03 -14.95 8.02
CA HIS A 118 7.87 -15.47 9.39
C HIS A 118 8.63 -14.62 10.40
N SER A 119 9.85 -14.22 10.06
CA SER A 119 10.70 -13.36 10.86
C SER A 119 11.83 -12.77 10.00
N TYR A 120 12.42 -11.70 10.47
CA TYR A 120 13.63 -11.11 9.88
C TYR A 120 14.54 -10.55 10.96
N ALA A 121 15.84 -10.49 10.67
CA ALA A 121 16.81 -9.90 11.56
C ALA A 121 16.89 -8.37 11.36
N MET A 122 16.92 -7.64 12.46
CA MET A 122 17.12 -6.21 12.51
C MET A 122 18.18 -5.94 13.57
N ASP A 123 19.42 -5.69 13.14
CA ASP A 123 20.60 -5.68 13.99
C ASP A 123 20.69 -6.97 14.83
N ASP A 124 20.68 -6.86 16.16
CA ASP A 124 20.75 -7.99 17.09
C ASP A 124 19.36 -8.52 17.52
N VAL A 125 18.29 -8.02 16.90
CA VAL A 125 16.91 -8.39 17.25
C VAL A 125 16.26 -9.19 16.12
N VAL A 126 15.58 -10.27 16.47
CA VAL A 126 14.68 -11.00 15.54
C VAL A 126 13.29 -10.42 15.67
N VAL A 127 12.78 -9.88 14.57
CA VAL A 127 11.44 -9.32 14.49
C VAL A 127 10.50 -10.36 13.92
N GLU A 128 9.42 -10.63 14.63
CA GLU A 128 8.36 -11.51 14.16
C GLU A 128 7.56 -10.84 13.03
N GLY A 129 7.32 -11.59 11.96
CA GLY A 129 6.49 -11.17 10.85
C GLY A 129 5.09 -11.79 10.88
N LEU A 130 4.41 -11.70 9.74
CA LEU A 130 3.04 -12.22 9.59
C LEU A 130 3.02 -13.72 9.24
N GLY A 131 4.07 -14.25 8.65
CA GLY A 131 4.20 -15.69 8.32
C GLY A 131 3.41 -16.10 7.10
#